data_39bf5caa5a2f6ff76fb16068e1f786d0
#
_entry.id   39bf5caa5a2f6ff76fb16068e1f786d0
#
_cell.length_a   1.000
_cell.length_b   1.000
_cell.length_c   1.000
_cell.angle_alpha   90.00
_cell.angle_beta   90.00
_cell.angle_gamma   90.00
#
_symmetry.space_group_name_H-M   'P 1'
#
loop_
_entity.id
_entity.type
_entity.pdbx_description
1 polymer ?
#
loop_
_entity_poly.entity_id
_entity_poly.type
_entity_poly.pdbx_seq_one_letter_code
_entity_poly.pdbx_strand_id
1 'polypeptide(L)'
;MIRSYALLFAVTMTMCAGHARAESFDIREIMGGGPNFSIGRSSPIPRQTVSFALNYAPGTIFIDTAERRLYLVLGNGRALRYGIGVGRDGFRWSGVHRISAKKVWPGWTPPSQMLARRPDLPRHMPGGIDNPLGARAMYLGSSLYRIHGSNEPETIGQAVSSGCFRMTNEDVEDLYDRVSVGATVIVKN
;
A
#
# COMPACT_ATOMS: atom_id res chain seq x y z
N MET A 1 24.70 10.26 94.47
CA MET A 1 25.20 10.93 93.23
C MET A 1 25.43 9.83 92.18
N ILE A 2 24.46 9.64 91.27
CA ILE A 2 24.51 8.60 90.21
C ILE A 2 24.58 9.32 88.85
N ARG A 3 25.67 9.15 88.14
CA ARG A 3 25.84 9.70 86.82
C ARG A 3 25.39 8.68 85.75
N SER A 4 24.31 8.99 85.03
CA SER A 4 23.82 8.23 83.89
C SER A 4 24.62 8.64 82.62
N TYR A 5 25.22 7.68 81.98
CA TYR A 5 25.79 7.82 80.63
C TYR A 5 24.75 7.40 79.61
N ALA A 6 24.32 8.32 78.76
CA ALA A 6 23.47 8.02 77.60
C ALA A 6 24.37 7.64 76.43
N LEU A 7 24.26 6.42 75.93
CA LEU A 7 24.88 5.98 74.68
C LEU A 7 23.96 6.42 73.49
N LEU A 8 24.51 7.28 72.65
CA LEU A 8 23.92 7.62 71.36
C LEU A 8 24.32 6.55 70.35
N PHE A 9 23.34 5.76 69.85
CA PHE A 9 23.52 4.92 68.69
C PHE A 9 23.21 5.75 67.44
N ALA A 10 24.21 6.05 66.59
CA ALA A 10 24.06 6.65 65.30
C ALA A 10 23.75 5.50 64.29
N VAL A 11 22.53 5.44 63.82
CA VAL A 11 22.13 4.55 62.72
C VAL A 11 22.44 5.27 61.39
N THR A 12 23.51 4.85 60.73
CA THR A 12 23.79 5.28 59.38
C THR A 12 22.89 4.54 58.38
N MET A 13 21.88 5.25 57.84
CA MET A 13 21.00 4.75 56.82
C MET A 13 21.68 4.92 55.45
N THR A 14 22.26 3.84 54.93
CA THR A 14 22.85 3.80 53.58
C THR A 14 21.68 3.77 52.56
N MET A 15 21.42 4.90 51.89
CA MET A 15 20.51 4.96 50.75
C MET A 15 21.19 4.30 49.55
N CYS A 16 20.75 3.06 49.23
CA CYS A 16 21.00 2.50 47.91
C CYS A 16 20.12 3.22 46.88
N ALA A 17 20.71 4.15 46.13
CA ALA A 17 20.10 4.73 44.95
C ALA A 17 20.03 3.67 43.86
N GLY A 18 18.94 2.89 43.86
CA GLY A 18 18.57 2.03 42.75
C GLY A 18 18.23 2.90 41.53
N HIS A 19 19.12 2.93 40.54
CA HIS A 19 18.80 3.50 39.23
C HIS A 19 17.75 2.57 38.61
N ALA A 20 16.48 2.94 38.68
CA ALA A 20 15.45 2.34 37.84
C ALA A 20 15.79 2.67 36.39
N ARG A 21 16.39 1.70 35.67
CA ARG A 21 16.39 1.74 34.21
C ARG A 21 14.94 1.69 33.77
N ALA A 22 14.47 2.77 33.17
CA ALA A 22 13.24 2.75 32.41
C ALA A 22 13.53 1.83 31.20
N GLU A 23 13.10 0.56 31.30
CA GLU A 23 13.05 -0.32 30.14
C GLU A 23 12.04 0.30 29.17
N SER A 24 12.53 0.77 28.04
CA SER A 24 11.69 1.25 26.95
C SER A 24 10.89 0.05 26.46
N PHE A 25 9.61 0.05 26.76
CA PHE A 25 8.68 -1.00 26.34
C PHE A 25 8.55 -0.96 24.81
N ASP A 26 9.20 -1.90 24.10
CA ASP A 26 9.05 -2.02 22.66
C ASP A 26 7.79 -2.83 22.34
N ILE A 27 6.73 -2.12 21.92
CA ILE A 27 5.44 -2.73 21.54
C ILE A 27 5.60 -3.80 20.42
N ARG A 28 6.73 -3.79 19.70
CA ARG A 28 7.03 -4.74 18.64
C ARG A 28 7.25 -6.16 19.16
N GLU A 29 7.72 -6.29 20.39
CA GLU A 29 8.03 -7.59 21.00
C GLU A 29 6.76 -8.37 21.39
N ILE A 30 5.68 -7.65 21.78
CA ILE A 30 4.39 -8.27 22.13
C ILE A 30 3.60 -8.70 20.89
N MET A 31 3.78 -8.01 19.76
CA MET A 31 3.02 -8.27 18.56
C MET A 31 3.63 -9.37 17.67
N GLY A 32 4.69 -10.04 18.10
CA GLY A 32 5.32 -11.16 17.37
C GLY A 32 5.87 -10.77 15.99
N GLY A 33 6.13 -9.47 15.79
CA GLY A 33 6.55 -8.93 14.50
C GLY A 33 8.05 -9.06 14.31
N GLY A 34 8.47 -9.97 13.43
CA GLY A 34 9.79 -9.91 12.82
C GLY A 34 10.00 -8.57 12.07
N PRO A 35 11.20 -8.32 11.49
CA PRO A 35 11.61 -7.02 10.93
C PRO A 35 10.73 -6.45 9.80
N ASN A 36 9.64 -7.12 9.43
CA ASN A 36 8.69 -6.73 8.38
C ASN A 36 7.24 -6.55 8.87
N PHE A 37 7.01 -6.30 10.17
CA PHE A 37 5.67 -6.03 10.65
C PHE A 37 5.20 -4.62 10.24
N SER A 38 4.55 -4.53 9.09
CA SER A 38 3.88 -3.32 8.60
C SER A 38 2.47 -3.25 9.18
N ILE A 39 2.30 -2.48 10.26
CA ILE A 39 0.97 -2.23 10.85
C ILE A 39 0.10 -1.52 9.79
N GLY A 40 -0.98 -2.18 9.33
CA GLY A 40 -2.10 -1.54 8.63
C GLY A 40 -1.92 -1.25 7.14
N ARG A 41 -0.96 -1.86 6.44
CA ARG A 41 -0.72 -1.61 5.00
C ARG A 41 -0.87 -2.82 4.09
N SER A 42 -1.13 -4.00 4.62
CA SER A 42 -1.34 -5.20 3.80
C SER A 42 -2.67 -5.12 3.05
N SER A 43 -2.64 -5.62 1.82
CA SER A 43 -3.85 -5.71 1.00
C SER A 43 -4.92 -6.56 1.70
N PRO A 44 -6.20 -6.12 1.74
CA PRO A 44 -7.30 -6.96 2.21
C PRO A 44 -7.46 -8.23 1.36
N ILE A 45 -6.81 -8.28 0.20
CA ILE A 45 -6.75 -9.43 -0.68
C ILE A 45 -5.28 -9.74 -0.94
N PRO A 46 -4.69 -10.70 -0.22
CA PRO A 46 -3.27 -11.01 -0.31
C PRO A 46 -2.84 -11.40 -1.73
N ARG A 47 -1.70 -10.90 -2.13
CA ARG A 47 -1.04 -11.29 -3.37
C ARG A 47 -0.61 -12.76 -3.29
N GLN A 48 -0.82 -13.52 -4.38
CA GLN A 48 -0.41 -14.94 -4.44
C GLN A 48 -0.17 -15.42 -5.86
N THR A 49 0.74 -16.39 -6.02
CA THR A 49 0.90 -17.11 -7.28
C THR A 49 -0.23 -18.11 -7.46
N VAL A 50 -0.85 -18.08 -8.65
CA VAL A 50 -1.99 -18.94 -9.00
C VAL A 50 -1.75 -19.63 -10.35
N SER A 51 -2.47 -20.71 -10.62
CA SER A 51 -2.61 -21.27 -11.96
C SER A 51 -3.32 -20.27 -12.87
N PHE A 52 -2.87 -20.14 -14.10
CA PHE A 52 -3.40 -19.18 -15.07
C PHE A 52 -3.46 -19.82 -16.45
N ALA A 53 -4.66 -20.21 -16.86
CA ALA A 53 -4.88 -21.00 -18.06
C ALA A 53 -4.83 -20.20 -19.37
N LEU A 54 -4.86 -18.86 -19.30
CA LEU A 54 -4.82 -18.02 -20.50
C LEU A 54 -3.40 -17.94 -21.06
N ASN A 55 -3.28 -18.12 -22.38
CA ASN A 55 -1.98 -18.16 -23.06
C ASN A 55 -1.52 -16.75 -23.47
N TYR A 56 -1.09 -15.96 -22.50
CA TYR A 56 -0.44 -14.67 -22.75
C TYR A 56 1.06 -14.74 -22.47
N ALA A 57 1.81 -13.90 -23.16
CA ALA A 57 3.26 -13.81 -22.95
C ALA A 57 3.60 -13.39 -21.52
N PRO A 58 4.69 -13.92 -20.92
CA PRO A 58 5.18 -13.46 -19.63
C PRO A 58 5.41 -11.95 -19.62
N GLY A 59 5.09 -11.30 -18.49
CA GLY A 59 5.13 -9.83 -18.36
C GLY A 59 3.85 -9.13 -18.82
N THR A 60 2.88 -9.85 -19.43
CA THR A 60 1.54 -9.30 -19.69
C THR A 60 0.79 -9.11 -18.38
N ILE A 61 0.12 -7.98 -18.25
CA ILE A 61 -0.84 -7.72 -17.17
C ILE A 61 -2.23 -8.03 -17.71
N PHE A 62 -2.97 -8.91 -17.03
CA PHE A 62 -4.36 -9.18 -17.31
C PHE A 62 -5.22 -8.69 -16.14
N ILE A 63 -6.25 -7.91 -16.42
CA ILE A 63 -7.16 -7.35 -15.42
C ILE A 63 -8.56 -7.88 -15.70
N ASP A 64 -9.14 -8.57 -14.73
CA ASP A 64 -10.55 -8.94 -14.70
C ASP A 64 -11.28 -8.00 -13.74
N THR A 65 -12.09 -7.09 -14.30
CA THR A 65 -12.79 -6.09 -13.50
C THR A 65 -13.96 -6.69 -12.73
N ALA A 66 -14.55 -7.75 -13.24
CA ALA A 66 -15.65 -8.44 -12.55
C ALA A 66 -15.13 -9.18 -11.31
N GLU A 67 -13.98 -9.83 -11.41
CA GLU A 67 -13.31 -10.48 -10.29
C GLU A 67 -12.62 -9.48 -9.34
N ARG A 68 -12.35 -8.26 -9.83
CA ARG A 68 -11.52 -7.24 -9.12
C ARG A 68 -10.13 -7.77 -8.82
N ARG A 69 -9.51 -8.37 -9.85
CA ARG A 69 -8.18 -8.97 -9.79
C ARG A 69 -7.30 -8.51 -10.94
N LEU A 70 -6.03 -8.36 -10.62
CA LEU A 70 -4.96 -8.14 -11.59
C LEU A 70 -4.03 -9.35 -11.56
N TYR A 71 -3.65 -9.83 -12.73
CA TYR A 71 -2.77 -10.97 -12.92
C TYR A 71 -1.54 -10.52 -13.72
N LEU A 72 -0.36 -10.66 -13.15
CA LEU A 72 0.90 -10.55 -13.87
C LEU A 72 1.28 -11.96 -14.36
N VAL A 73 1.30 -12.16 -15.66
CA VAL A 73 1.65 -13.45 -16.28
C VAL A 73 3.12 -13.76 -16.05
N LEU A 74 3.41 -14.91 -15.44
CA LEU A 74 4.77 -15.36 -15.15
C LEU A 74 5.28 -16.38 -16.19
N GLY A 75 4.40 -16.94 -17.03
CA GLY A 75 4.68 -18.09 -17.89
C GLY A 75 4.41 -19.42 -17.19
N ASN A 76 4.58 -20.53 -17.95
CA ASN A 76 4.36 -21.89 -17.46
C ASN A 76 3.00 -22.11 -16.78
N GLY A 77 1.95 -21.49 -17.33
CA GLY A 77 0.59 -21.61 -16.78
C GLY A 77 0.39 -20.97 -15.41
N ARG A 78 1.22 -19.97 -15.02
CA ARG A 78 1.15 -19.29 -13.73
C ARG A 78 1.06 -17.78 -13.88
N ALA A 79 0.41 -17.13 -12.92
CA ALA A 79 0.41 -15.69 -12.77
C ALA A 79 0.52 -15.29 -11.29
N LEU A 80 1.05 -14.11 -11.03
CA LEU A 80 0.97 -13.46 -9.73
C LEU A 80 -0.31 -12.63 -9.71
N ARG A 81 -1.22 -12.98 -8.80
CA ARG A 81 -2.54 -12.36 -8.65
C ARG A 81 -2.54 -11.34 -7.52
N TYR A 82 -3.06 -10.15 -7.80
CA TYR A 82 -3.25 -9.05 -6.85
C TYR A 82 -4.73 -8.71 -6.69
N GLY A 83 -5.12 -8.21 -5.52
CA GLY A 83 -6.38 -7.53 -5.31
C GLY A 83 -6.34 -6.11 -5.86
N ILE A 84 -7.41 -5.66 -6.51
CA ILE A 84 -7.50 -4.30 -7.03
C ILE A 84 -8.86 -3.66 -6.75
N GLY A 85 -8.87 -2.32 -6.58
CA GLY A 85 -10.07 -1.52 -6.72
C GLY A 85 -10.29 -1.16 -8.19
N VAL A 86 -11.54 -1.16 -8.65
CA VAL A 86 -11.90 -0.92 -10.06
C VAL A 86 -12.88 0.24 -10.22
N GLY A 87 -13.19 0.59 -11.48
CA GLY A 87 -14.21 1.58 -11.80
C GLY A 87 -15.58 1.20 -11.26
N ARG A 88 -16.26 2.17 -10.63
CA ARG A 88 -17.68 2.02 -10.28
C ARG A 88 -18.54 1.91 -11.54
N ASP A 89 -19.82 1.60 -11.37
CA ASP A 89 -20.76 1.50 -12.49
C ASP A 89 -20.77 2.78 -13.35
N GLY A 90 -20.75 2.58 -14.66
CA GLY A 90 -20.60 3.64 -15.67
C GLY A 90 -19.15 4.08 -15.92
N PHE A 91 -18.17 3.56 -15.17
CA PHE A 91 -16.75 3.83 -15.38
C PHE A 91 -15.91 2.57 -15.63
N ARG A 92 -16.57 1.44 -15.87
CA ARG A 92 -15.90 0.22 -16.31
C ARG A 92 -15.58 0.32 -17.81
N TRP A 93 -14.49 -0.29 -18.17
CA TRP A 93 -14.05 -0.34 -19.57
C TRP A 93 -13.25 -1.60 -19.81
N SER A 94 -13.10 -1.97 -21.09
CA SER A 94 -12.29 -3.09 -21.54
C SER A 94 -11.42 -2.66 -22.72
N GLY A 95 -10.36 -3.41 -22.97
CA GLY A 95 -9.46 -3.14 -24.10
C GLY A 95 -8.03 -3.57 -23.83
N VAL A 96 -7.17 -3.25 -24.81
CA VAL A 96 -5.73 -3.55 -24.75
C VAL A 96 -4.96 -2.24 -24.78
N HIS A 97 -4.08 -2.07 -23.81
CA HIS A 97 -3.18 -0.93 -23.69
C HIS A 97 -1.73 -1.40 -23.49
N ARG A 98 -0.81 -0.44 -23.51
CA ARG A 98 0.56 -0.64 -23.08
C ARG A 98 0.90 0.35 -21.98
N ILE A 99 1.78 -0.04 -21.05
CA ILE A 99 2.34 0.91 -20.09
C ILE A 99 3.16 1.94 -20.88
N SER A 100 2.73 3.20 -20.86
CA SER A 100 3.39 4.30 -21.57
C SER A 100 4.39 5.05 -20.71
N ALA A 101 4.19 5.06 -19.40
CA ALA A 101 5.08 5.70 -18.41
C ALA A 101 4.92 5.08 -17.04
N LYS A 102 5.97 5.18 -16.23
CA LYS A 102 6.03 4.77 -14.83
C LYS A 102 6.51 5.93 -13.99
N LYS A 103 5.87 6.18 -12.83
CA LYS A 103 6.25 7.26 -11.91
C LYS A 103 6.24 6.79 -10.47
N VAL A 104 7.25 7.25 -9.72
CA VAL A 104 7.40 7.09 -8.27
C VAL A 104 6.78 8.33 -7.62
N TRP A 105 5.94 8.14 -6.62
CA TRP A 105 5.22 9.20 -5.89
C TRP A 105 4.69 10.29 -6.83
N PRO A 106 3.79 9.95 -7.77
CA PRO A 106 3.32 10.90 -8.77
C PRO A 106 2.50 12.02 -8.14
N GLY A 107 2.63 13.23 -8.64
CA GLY A 107 1.66 14.28 -8.37
C GLY A 107 0.31 13.95 -9.04
N TRP A 108 -0.77 14.40 -8.44
CA TRP A 108 -2.12 14.19 -8.92
C TRP A 108 -2.78 15.51 -9.32
N THR A 109 -3.29 15.57 -10.53
CA THR A 109 -4.14 16.65 -11.04
C THR A 109 -5.47 16.01 -11.41
N PRO A 110 -6.56 16.34 -10.72
CA PRO A 110 -7.88 15.81 -11.04
C PRO A 110 -8.28 16.18 -12.47
N PRO A 111 -8.85 15.23 -13.25
CA PRO A 111 -9.43 15.55 -14.54
C PRO A 111 -10.52 16.62 -14.43
N SER A 112 -10.65 17.48 -15.45
CA SER A 112 -11.65 18.58 -15.46
C SER A 112 -13.08 18.11 -15.18
N GLN A 113 -13.45 16.95 -15.73
CA GLN A 113 -14.75 16.33 -15.47
C GLN A 113 -14.95 15.90 -14.00
N MET A 114 -13.85 15.55 -13.30
CA MET A 114 -13.91 15.25 -11.86
C MET A 114 -14.08 16.54 -11.07
N LEU A 115 -13.35 17.60 -11.42
CA LEU A 115 -13.50 18.91 -10.79
C LEU A 115 -14.90 19.51 -11.00
N ALA A 116 -15.52 19.24 -12.15
CA ALA A 116 -16.90 19.66 -12.40
C ALA A 116 -17.91 18.96 -11.45
N ARG A 117 -17.67 17.69 -11.09
CA ARG A 117 -18.51 16.95 -10.13
C ARG A 117 -18.13 17.20 -8.66
N ARG A 118 -16.89 17.55 -8.39
CA ARG A 118 -16.29 17.74 -7.06
C ARG A 118 -15.42 19.00 -7.10
N PRO A 119 -16.01 20.18 -7.08
CA PRO A 119 -15.30 21.47 -7.12
C PRO A 119 -14.47 21.72 -5.85
N ASP A 120 -14.74 20.98 -4.78
CA ASP A 120 -14.00 20.99 -3.51
C ASP A 120 -12.61 20.36 -3.60
N LEU A 121 -12.32 19.58 -4.65
CA LEU A 121 -11.02 18.96 -4.82
C LEU A 121 -9.92 19.99 -5.14
N PRO A 122 -8.68 19.75 -4.62
CA PRO A 122 -7.55 20.60 -4.97
C PRO A 122 -7.24 20.50 -6.47
N ARG A 123 -6.78 21.61 -7.06
CA ARG A 123 -6.38 21.65 -8.48
C ARG A 123 -5.15 20.79 -8.78
N HIS A 124 -4.31 20.59 -7.76
CA HIS A 124 -3.12 19.76 -7.83
C HIS A 124 -2.74 19.28 -6.42
N MET A 125 -2.27 18.02 -6.33
CA MET A 125 -1.63 17.48 -5.12
C MET A 125 -0.22 16.99 -5.48
N PRO A 126 0.81 17.39 -4.74
CA PRO A 126 2.15 16.81 -4.91
C PRO A 126 2.15 15.32 -4.56
N GLY A 127 3.18 14.59 -4.98
CA GLY A 127 3.36 13.20 -4.56
C GLY A 127 3.58 13.11 -3.06
N GLY A 128 3.01 12.09 -2.43
CA GLY A 128 3.11 11.88 -0.99
C GLY A 128 2.07 10.89 -0.48
N ILE A 129 2.12 10.62 0.83
CA ILE A 129 1.30 9.59 1.47
C ILE A 129 -0.20 9.88 1.41
N ASP A 130 -0.58 11.16 1.38
CA ASP A 130 -1.98 11.61 1.30
C ASP A 130 -2.49 11.69 -0.14
N ASN A 131 -1.60 11.48 -1.14
CA ASN A 131 -1.97 11.54 -2.54
C ASN A 131 -2.75 10.29 -2.97
N PRO A 132 -3.92 10.43 -3.63
CA PRO A 132 -4.75 9.29 -4.01
C PRO A 132 -4.10 8.34 -5.04
N LEU A 133 -3.02 8.74 -5.71
CA LEU A 133 -2.25 7.88 -6.60
C LEU A 133 -1.23 6.98 -5.87
N GLY A 134 -0.98 7.24 -4.59
CA GLY A 134 -0.07 6.45 -3.77
C GLY A 134 1.36 6.46 -4.24
N ALA A 135 2.09 5.40 -3.88
CA ALA A 135 3.54 5.31 -4.04
C ALA A 135 4.02 5.18 -5.50
N ARG A 136 3.22 4.57 -6.38
CA ARG A 136 3.58 4.32 -7.80
C ARG A 136 2.38 4.52 -8.70
N ALA A 137 2.64 4.93 -9.95
CA ALA A 137 1.65 4.89 -11.02
C ALA A 137 2.25 4.42 -12.34
N MET A 138 1.49 3.58 -13.04
CA MET A 138 1.76 3.09 -14.39
C MET A 138 0.65 3.59 -15.31
N TYR A 139 1.00 4.39 -16.30
CA TYR A 139 0.07 5.05 -17.21
C TYR A 139 -0.24 4.14 -18.40
N LEU A 140 -1.50 4.12 -18.85
CA LEU A 140 -1.98 3.21 -19.88
C LEU A 140 -2.19 3.94 -21.21
N GLY A 141 -1.20 3.83 -22.12
CA GLY A 141 -1.22 4.49 -23.43
C GLY A 141 -1.37 6.01 -23.32
N SER A 142 -2.21 6.59 -24.18
CA SER A 142 -2.61 8.00 -24.16
C SER A 142 -3.89 8.26 -23.35
N SER A 143 -4.42 7.23 -22.68
CA SER A 143 -5.64 7.35 -21.89
C SER A 143 -5.41 8.08 -20.58
N LEU A 144 -6.52 8.41 -19.88
CA LEU A 144 -6.48 8.92 -18.51
C LEU A 144 -6.35 7.80 -17.46
N TYR A 145 -6.35 6.53 -17.90
CA TYR A 145 -6.34 5.38 -17.00
C TYR A 145 -4.94 5.03 -16.51
N ARG A 146 -4.88 4.52 -15.30
CA ARG A 146 -3.64 4.15 -14.61
C ARG A 146 -3.86 2.90 -13.77
N ILE A 147 -2.78 2.16 -13.55
CA ILE A 147 -2.64 1.24 -12.41
C ILE A 147 -1.81 2.01 -11.39
N HIS A 148 -2.31 2.19 -10.17
CA HIS A 148 -1.65 3.03 -9.17
C HIS A 148 -1.88 2.57 -7.74
N GLY A 149 -1.07 3.05 -6.81
CA GLY A 149 -1.25 2.86 -5.38
C GLY A 149 -2.48 3.57 -4.83
N SER A 150 -2.63 3.59 -3.53
CA SER A 150 -3.75 4.29 -2.89
C SER A 150 -3.38 4.75 -1.48
N ASN A 151 -3.92 5.87 -1.06
CA ASN A 151 -3.98 6.29 0.34
C ASN A 151 -5.19 5.68 1.08
N GLU A 152 -6.06 4.93 0.36
CA GLU A 152 -7.27 4.27 0.87
C GLU A 152 -7.19 2.75 0.62
N PRO A 153 -6.31 2.00 1.33
CA PRO A 153 -6.08 0.57 1.08
C PRO A 153 -7.32 -0.30 1.31
N GLU A 154 -8.26 0.13 2.15
CA GLU A 154 -9.54 -0.54 2.40
C GLU A 154 -10.45 -0.57 1.16
N THR A 155 -10.19 0.26 0.14
CA THR A 155 -10.97 0.28 -1.12
C THR A 155 -10.55 -0.81 -2.10
N ILE A 156 -9.50 -1.58 -1.79
CA ILE A 156 -9.07 -2.71 -2.61
C ILE A 156 -10.12 -3.83 -2.53
N GLY A 157 -10.51 -4.35 -3.69
CA GLY A 157 -11.63 -5.28 -3.84
C GLY A 157 -12.98 -4.58 -4.05
N GLN A 158 -13.02 -3.26 -4.15
CA GLN A 158 -14.25 -2.50 -4.35
C GLN A 158 -14.31 -1.80 -5.72
N ALA A 159 -15.52 -1.42 -6.14
CA ALA A 159 -15.79 -0.68 -7.37
C ALA A 159 -16.06 0.79 -7.02
N VAL A 160 -15.00 1.59 -6.87
CA VAL A 160 -15.08 2.97 -6.33
C VAL A 160 -14.40 4.03 -7.20
N SER A 161 -13.56 3.63 -8.15
CA SER A 161 -12.77 4.57 -8.95
C SER A 161 -13.54 5.16 -10.13
N SER A 162 -12.94 6.12 -10.82
CA SER A 162 -13.41 6.66 -12.10
C SER A 162 -12.71 5.98 -13.31
N GLY A 163 -12.42 4.67 -13.20
CA GLY A 163 -11.88 3.84 -14.26
C GLY A 163 -10.41 3.44 -14.09
N CYS A 164 -9.66 4.03 -13.16
CA CYS A 164 -8.30 3.59 -12.82
C CYS A 164 -8.35 2.34 -11.93
N PHE A 165 -7.24 1.60 -11.91
CA PHE A 165 -7.06 0.40 -11.08
C PHE A 165 -6.22 0.75 -9.85
N ARG A 166 -6.84 0.65 -8.67
CA ARG A 166 -6.20 0.92 -7.39
C ARG A 166 -5.55 -0.34 -6.84
N MET A 167 -4.40 -0.21 -6.25
CA MET A 167 -3.68 -1.24 -5.50
C MET A 167 -3.27 -0.69 -4.14
N THR A 168 -2.92 -1.55 -3.19
CA THR A 168 -2.17 -1.06 -2.02
C THR A 168 -0.81 -0.53 -2.47
N ASN A 169 -0.18 0.32 -1.67
CA ASN A 169 1.15 0.83 -1.99
C ASN A 169 2.18 -0.31 -2.07
N GLU A 170 2.11 -1.30 -1.20
CA GLU A 170 2.98 -2.47 -1.22
C GLU A 170 2.82 -3.29 -2.51
N ASP A 171 1.57 -3.56 -2.94
CA ASP A 171 1.31 -4.35 -4.14
C ASP A 171 1.69 -3.61 -5.43
N VAL A 172 1.44 -2.30 -5.49
CA VAL A 172 1.81 -1.52 -6.67
C VAL A 172 3.33 -1.35 -6.80
N GLU A 173 4.05 -1.28 -5.69
CA GLU A 173 5.52 -1.27 -5.69
C GLU A 173 6.07 -2.59 -6.23
N ASP A 174 5.58 -3.73 -5.73
CA ASP A 174 5.98 -5.05 -6.24
C ASP A 174 5.67 -5.22 -7.73
N LEU A 175 4.46 -4.84 -8.19
CA LEU A 175 4.11 -4.89 -9.61
C LEU A 175 4.97 -3.94 -10.44
N TYR A 176 5.19 -2.72 -9.95
CA TYR A 176 6.01 -1.71 -10.61
C TYR A 176 7.44 -2.21 -10.89
N ASP A 177 8.06 -2.89 -9.93
CA ASP A 177 9.43 -3.39 -10.08
C ASP A 177 9.53 -4.57 -11.06
N ARG A 178 8.44 -5.30 -11.26
CA ARG A 178 8.37 -6.47 -12.16
C ARG A 178 8.06 -6.14 -13.62
N VAL A 179 7.50 -4.97 -13.92
CA VAL A 179 7.04 -4.63 -15.26
C VAL A 179 7.78 -3.44 -15.84
N SER A 180 7.91 -3.41 -17.17
CA SER A 180 8.59 -2.35 -17.91
C SER A 180 7.59 -1.48 -18.68
N VAL A 181 8.03 -0.27 -19.06
CA VAL A 181 7.34 0.52 -20.09
C VAL A 181 7.26 -0.33 -21.36
N GLY A 182 6.11 -0.29 -22.03
CA GLY A 182 5.80 -1.15 -23.18
C GLY A 182 5.08 -2.46 -22.83
N ALA A 183 5.03 -2.87 -21.55
CA ALA A 183 4.30 -4.07 -21.14
C ALA A 183 2.82 -3.98 -21.54
N THR A 184 2.29 -5.10 -22.06
CA THR A 184 0.89 -5.21 -22.52
C THR A 184 -0.04 -5.30 -21.30
N VAL A 185 -1.13 -4.54 -21.34
CA VAL A 185 -2.20 -4.55 -20.34
C VAL A 185 -3.51 -4.87 -21.04
N ILE A 186 -4.12 -5.97 -20.68
CA ILE A 186 -5.41 -6.46 -21.19
C ILE A 186 -6.44 -6.29 -20.10
N VAL A 187 -7.50 -5.57 -20.38
CA VAL A 187 -8.61 -5.34 -19.47
C VAL A 187 -9.85 -6.03 -19.99
N LYS A 188 -10.37 -6.94 -19.20
CA LYS A 188 -11.64 -7.64 -19.40
C LYS A 188 -12.67 -7.06 -18.42
N ASN A 189 -13.86 -6.81 -18.92
CA ASN A 189 -15.01 -6.35 -18.13
C ASN A 189 -16.02 -7.46 -17.94
#